data_a4868da1ec33522ebff697290ef49f4f
#
_entry.id   a4868da1ec33522ebff697290ef49f4f
#
_cell.length_a   1.000
_cell.length_b   1.000
_cell.length_c   1.000
_cell.angle_alpha   90.00
_cell.angle_beta   90.00
_cell.angle_gamma   90.00
#
_symmetry.space_group_name_H-M   'P 1'
#
loop_
_entity.id
_entity.type
_entity.pdbx_description
1 polymer ?
#
loop_
_entity_poly.entity_id
_entity_poly.type
_entity_poly.pdbx_seq_one_letter_code
_entity_poly.pdbx_strand_id
1 'polypeptide(L)' 'MGGMMMGLEGKTGDALDLAFLDEMVIHHDGAVEMAQALLKGTKRPELIKLGNDIITAQTQEIQMMRNWRKAWFN' A
#
# COMPACT_ATOMS: atom_id res chain seq x y z
N MET A 1 6.85 16.72 0.56
CA MET A 1 5.66 15.93 0.83
C MET A 1 5.79 15.21 2.13
N GLY A 2 5.22 15.70 3.13
CA GLY A 2 5.29 15.08 4.43
C GLY A 2 4.10 14.24 4.81
N GLY A 3 3.10 14.13 3.93
CA GLY A 3 1.84 13.50 4.28
C GLY A 3 1.96 12.08 4.79
N MET A 4 2.78 11.29 4.12
CA MET A 4 2.94 9.88 4.45
C MET A 4 3.63 9.67 5.80
N MET A 5 4.46 10.60 6.21
CA MET A 5 5.24 10.48 7.44
C MET A 5 4.56 11.11 8.64
N MET A 6 3.52 11.89 8.43
CA MET A 6 2.93 12.68 9.52
C MET A 6 2.39 11.86 10.66
N GLY A 7 1.85 10.70 10.37
CA GLY A 7 1.29 9.83 11.41
C GLY A 7 2.32 9.03 12.17
N LEU A 8 3.58 9.06 11.75
CA LEU A 8 4.62 8.21 12.33
C LEU A 8 5.58 8.95 13.23
N GLU A 9 5.69 10.27 13.07
CA GLU A 9 6.68 11.03 13.81
C GLU A 9 6.42 10.98 15.31
N GLY A 10 7.48 10.73 16.05
CA GLY A 10 7.40 10.68 17.50
C GLY A 10 6.84 9.40 18.08
N LYS A 11 6.40 8.48 17.25
CA LYS A 11 5.86 7.20 17.72
C LYS A 11 6.94 6.14 17.80
N THR A 12 6.79 5.21 18.71
CA THR A 12 7.68 4.06 18.88
C THR A 12 6.87 2.83 19.25
N GLY A 13 7.48 1.66 19.14
CA GLY A 13 6.87 0.40 19.57
C GLY A 13 5.55 0.12 18.87
N ASP A 14 4.58 -0.35 19.63
CA ASP A 14 3.27 -0.75 19.08
C ASP A 14 2.55 0.41 18.41
N ALA A 15 2.65 1.61 18.98
CA ALA A 15 2.00 2.78 18.39
C ALA A 15 2.57 3.09 17.01
N LEU A 16 3.87 2.96 16.84
CA LEU A 16 4.50 3.16 15.55
C LEU A 16 4.08 2.07 14.56
N ASP A 17 4.13 0.82 14.99
CA ASP A 17 3.83 -0.30 14.11
C ASP A 17 2.39 -0.23 13.60
N LEU A 18 1.45 0.06 14.49
CA LEU A 18 0.05 0.17 14.10
C LEU A 18 -0.16 1.33 13.12
N ALA A 19 0.41 2.49 13.43
CA ALA A 19 0.27 3.65 12.55
C ALA A 19 0.90 3.38 11.19
N PHE A 20 2.05 2.71 11.15
CA PHE A 20 2.71 2.36 9.90
C PHE A 20 1.84 1.44 9.06
N LEU A 21 1.29 0.38 9.66
CA LEU A 21 0.45 -0.55 8.92
C LEU A 21 -0.79 0.14 8.34
N ASP A 22 -1.45 0.98 9.14
CA ASP A 22 -2.65 1.67 8.68
C ASP A 22 -2.35 2.64 7.54
N GLU A 23 -1.27 3.41 7.66
CA GLU A 23 -0.89 4.37 6.62
C GLU A 23 -0.44 3.66 5.35
N MET A 24 0.33 2.59 5.50
CA MET A 24 0.89 1.89 4.35
C MET A 24 -0.20 1.15 3.56
N VAL A 25 -1.21 0.62 4.23
CA VAL A 25 -2.35 -0.01 3.53
C VAL A 25 -3.06 1.02 2.66
N ILE A 26 -3.30 2.22 3.18
CA ILE A 26 -3.93 3.29 2.40
C ILE A 26 -3.07 3.64 1.19
N HIS A 27 -1.76 3.73 1.39
CA HIS A 27 -0.82 4.07 0.33
C HIS A 27 -0.81 2.98 -0.76
N HIS A 28 -0.81 1.71 -0.34
CA HIS A 28 -0.84 0.59 -1.28
C HIS A 28 -2.15 0.52 -2.04
N ASP A 29 -3.28 0.79 -1.37
CA ASP A 29 -4.57 0.86 -2.06
C ASP A 29 -4.56 1.94 -3.14
N GLY A 30 -3.94 3.08 -2.87
CA GLY A 30 -3.78 4.15 -3.85
C GLY A 30 -2.96 3.71 -5.05
N ALA A 31 -1.91 2.94 -4.82
CA ALA A 31 -1.08 2.41 -5.91
C ALA A 31 -1.87 1.43 -6.79
N VAL A 32 -2.70 0.59 -6.18
CA VAL A 32 -3.55 -0.34 -6.93
C VAL A 32 -4.53 0.44 -7.80
N GLU A 33 -5.18 1.47 -7.25
CA GLU A 33 -6.12 2.29 -8.00
C GLU A 33 -5.44 2.97 -9.18
N MET A 34 -4.23 3.49 -8.97
CA MET A 34 -3.46 4.13 -10.04
C MET A 34 -3.11 3.14 -11.13
N ALA A 35 -2.69 1.93 -10.76
CA ALA A 35 -2.37 0.90 -11.73
C ALA A 35 -3.60 0.46 -12.53
N GLN A 36 -4.75 0.37 -11.87
CA GLN A 36 -6.01 0.05 -12.55
C GLN A 36 -6.37 1.12 -13.57
N ALA A 37 -6.19 2.38 -13.21
CA ALA A 37 -6.43 3.49 -14.12
C ALA A 37 -5.49 3.43 -15.32
N LEU A 38 -4.22 3.11 -15.07
CA LEU A 38 -3.24 2.94 -16.14
C LEU A 38 -3.68 1.85 -17.12
N LEU A 39 -4.12 0.71 -16.62
CA LEU A 39 -4.52 -0.42 -17.46
C LEU A 39 -5.72 -0.11 -18.32
N LYS A 40 -6.59 0.80 -17.89
CA LYS A 40 -7.75 1.21 -18.67
C LYS A 40 -7.40 2.06 -19.87
N GLY A 41 -6.28 2.78 -19.81
CA GLY A 41 -5.96 3.76 -20.85
C GLY A 41 -4.72 3.47 -21.66
N THR A 42 -3.80 2.66 -21.18
CA THR A 42 -2.56 2.43 -21.89
C THR A 42 -2.70 1.34 -22.94
N LYS A 43 -1.94 1.51 -24.02
CA LYS A 43 -1.82 0.47 -25.05
C LYS A 43 -0.39 -0.05 -25.15
N ARG A 44 0.49 0.42 -24.28
CA ARG A 44 1.90 0.01 -24.29
C ARG A 44 2.06 -1.29 -23.54
N PRO A 45 2.59 -2.34 -24.19
CA PRO A 45 2.75 -3.65 -23.51
C PRO A 45 3.58 -3.55 -22.24
N GLU A 46 4.60 -2.70 -22.25
CA GLU A 46 5.47 -2.52 -21.07
C GLU A 46 4.69 -1.97 -19.88
N LEU A 47 3.77 -1.03 -20.14
CA LEU A 47 2.98 -0.44 -19.05
C LEU A 47 1.85 -1.37 -18.61
N ILE A 48 1.32 -2.17 -19.54
CA ILE A 48 0.33 -3.18 -19.17
C ILE A 48 0.96 -4.19 -18.20
N LYS A 49 2.15 -4.66 -18.53
CA LYS A 49 2.87 -5.59 -17.67
C LYS A 49 3.17 -4.95 -16.31
N LEU A 50 3.70 -3.74 -16.33
CA LEU A 50 4.02 -3.03 -15.08
C LEU A 50 2.79 -2.84 -14.21
N GLY A 51 1.67 -2.41 -14.80
CA GLY A 51 0.43 -2.21 -14.05
C GLY A 51 -0.06 -3.49 -13.40
N ASN A 52 -0.02 -4.60 -14.13
CA ASN A 52 -0.42 -5.89 -13.58
C ASN A 52 0.52 -6.35 -12.47
N ASP A 53 1.82 -6.14 -12.63
CA ASP A 53 2.80 -6.49 -11.60
C ASP A 53 2.58 -5.66 -10.33
N ILE A 54 2.28 -4.37 -10.48
CA ILE A 54 2.00 -3.50 -9.34
C ILE A 54 0.77 -4.00 -8.59
N ILE A 55 -0.30 -4.31 -9.30
CA ILE A 55 -1.54 -4.78 -8.66
C ILE A 55 -1.27 -6.05 -7.87
N THR A 56 -0.55 -7.00 -8.45
CA THR A 56 -0.22 -8.24 -7.78
C THR A 56 0.61 -8.01 -6.53
N ALA A 57 1.70 -7.25 -6.66
CA ALA A 57 2.62 -7.02 -5.54
C ALA A 57 1.94 -6.24 -4.42
N GLN A 58 1.23 -5.17 -4.76
CA GLN A 58 0.59 -4.32 -3.74
C GLN A 58 -0.54 -5.06 -3.03
N THR A 59 -1.30 -5.86 -3.76
CA THR A 59 -2.40 -6.63 -3.17
C THR A 59 -1.87 -7.66 -2.17
N GLN A 60 -0.78 -8.34 -2.50
CA GLN A 60 -0.15 -9.29 -1.58
C GLN A 60 0.36 -8.60 -0.33
N GLU A 61 0.97 -7.43 -0.48
CA GLU A 61 1.49 -6.68 0.66
C GLU A 61 0.37 -6.15 1.55
N ILE A 62 -0.73 -5.69 0.95
CA ILE A 62 -1.90 -5.26 1.72
C ILE A 62 -2.41 -6.41 2.58
N GLN A 63 -2.54 -7.59 1.99
CA GLN A 63 -3.04 -8.74 2.71
C GLN A 63 -2.12 -9.11 3.87
N MET A 64 -0.81 -9.07 3.64
CA MET A 64 0.18 -9.36 4.66
C MET A 64 0.09 -8.36 5.82
N MET A 65 -0.01 -7.09 5.50
CA MET A 65 -0.12 -6.04 6.52
C MET A 65 -1.42 -6.14 7.31
N ARG A 66 -2.52 -6.49 6.66
CA ARG A 66 -3.80 -6.69 7.35
C ARG A 66 -3.75 -7.89 8.29
N ASN A 67 -3.06 -8.95 7.87
CA ASN A 67 -2.88 -10.13 8.72
C ASN A 67 -2.06 -9.79 9.96
N TRP A 68 -0.97 -9.06 9.81
CA TRP A 68 -0.15 -8.63 10.95
C TRP A 68 -0.95 -7.72 11.89
N ARG A 69 -1.69 -6.77 11.30
CA ARG A 69 -2.49 -5.87 12.12
C ARG A 69 -3.49 -6.63 12.96
N LYS A 70 -4.16 -7.59 12.37
CA LYS A 70 -5.12 -8.41 13.09
C LYS A 70 -4.46 -9.26 14.17
N ALA A 71 -3.30 -9.85 13.84
CA ALA A 71 -2.60 -10.70 14.79
C ALA A 71 -2.04 -9.94 15.99
N TRP A 72 -1.55 -8.73 15.74
CA TRP A 72 -0.83 -7.97 16.78
C TRP A 72 -1.70 -6.96 17.53
N PHE A 73 -2.74 -6.44 16.90
CA PHE A 73 -3.52 -5.32 17.44
C PHE A 73 -5.02 -5.56 17.42
N ASN A 74 -5.41 -6.77 17.35
CA ASN A 74 -6.83 -7.11 17.24
C ASN A 74 -7.67 -6.63 18.42
#